data_5aff43a0975225b60770f9e462d8e3c9
#
_entry.id   5aff43a0975225b60770f9e462d8e3c9
#
_cell.length_a   1.000
_cell.length_b   1.000
_cell.length_c   1.000
_cell.angle_alpha   90.00
_cell.angle_beta   90.00
_cell.angle_gamma   90.00
#
_symmetry.space_group_name_H-M   'P 1'
#
loop_
_entity.id
_entity.type
_entity.pdbx_description
1 polymer ?
#
loop_
_entity_poly.entity_id
_entity_poly.type
_entity_poly.pdbx_seq_one_letter_code
_entity_poly.pdbx_strand_id
1 'polypeptide(L)'
;MILGRTPPPDGGARVPPYRRRRRTPWLVVVALLTVTALATWSVVLSRANGPSAAAACPPPTAGTLDGAVVDPAELDAVPPVPPATAKVRVLNAGGQRGQANLVAAQLADLGFPEAAPPENDPLHPAGAMECVGQMRFGPAGQGAARTLALVVPCTELVRDARTDDTVDLSVGTGFRDVNPPRAVRNALDQIGTGSGGDGSANADPADPASGTAAPAVDPTVLESARAAAC
;
A
#
# COMPACT_ATOMS: atom_id res chain seq x y z
N MET A 1 -22.61 -91.06 -57.27
CA MET A 1 -22.53 -90.77 -55.88
C MET A 1 -21.26 -89.95 -55.65
N ILE A 2 -21.31 -88.59 -55.64
CA ILE A 2 -20.18 -87.72 -55.51
C ILE A 2 -20.48 -86.79 -54.36
N LEU A 3 -19.74 -86.96 -53.25
CA LEU A 3 -19.83 -86.16 -52.06
C LEU A 3 -19.10 -84.82 -52.29
N GLY A 4 -19.87 -83.74 -52.29
CA GLY A 4 -19.33 -82.40 -52.30
C GLY A 4 -18.67 -82.02 -50.96
N ARG A 5 -17.45 -81.53 -51.06
CA ARG A 5 -16.65 -81.04 -49.95
C ARG A 5 -16.79 -79.52 -49.88
N THR A 6 -17.45 -79.02 -48.89
CA THR A 6 -17.52 -77.57 -48.61
C THR A 6 -16.24 -77.11 -47.92
N PRO A 7 -15.62 -76.02 -48.39
CA PRO A 7 -14.46 -75.39 -47.64
C PRO A 7 -14.95 -74.59 -46.44
N PRO A 8 -14.14 -74.50 -45.38
CA PRO A 8 -14.48 -73.70 -44.21
C PRO A 8 -14.33 -72.19 -44.47
N PRO A 9 -15.09 -71.32 -43.79
CA PRO A 9 -14.98 -69.91 -43.96
C PRO A 9 -13.80 -69.37 -43.12
N ASP A 10 -12.74 -68.94 -43.76
CA ASP A 10 -11.64 -68.19 -43.15
C ASP A 10 -12.05 -66.73 -42.93
N GLY A 11 -12.82 -66.54 -41.88
CA GLY A 11 -13.21 -65.24 -41.41
C GLY A 11 -12.30 -64.75 -40.24
N GLY A 12 -11.01 -64.67 -40.46
CA GLY A 12 -10.10 -63.99 -39.48
C GLY A 12 -10.30 -62.51 -39.48
N ALA A 13 -11.22 -62.04 -38.62
CA ALA A 13 -11.34 -60.63 -38.34
C ALA A 13 -10.01 -60.06 -37.77
N ARG A 14 -9.29 -59.33 -38.62
CA ARG A 14 -8.07 -58.62 -38.20
C ARG A 14 -8.48 -57.49 -37.24
N VAL A 15 -8.30 -57.68 -35.93
CA VAL A 15 -8.43 -56.66 -34.90
C VAL A 15 -7.42 -55.56 -35.23
N PRO A 16 -7.83 -54.31 -35.48
CA PRO A 16 -6.89 -53.24 -35.76
C PRO A 16 -6.01 -52.98 -34.52
N PRO A 17 -4.69 -52.77 -34.72
CA PRO A 17 -3.79 -52.53 -33.59
C PRO A 17 -4.23 -51.28 -32.85
N TYR A 18 -4.54 -51.42 -31.54
CA TYR A 18 -4.82 -50.32 -30.65
C TYR A 18 -3.66 -49.32 -30.67
N ARG A 19 -3.84 -48.16 -31.31
CA ARG A 19 -2.88 -47.07 -31.33
C ARG A 19 -2.81 -46.50 -29.89
N ARG A 20 -1.82 -46.93 -29.14
CA ARG A 20 -1.48 -46.38 -27.84
C ARG A 20 -1.24 -44.87 -28.02
N ARG A 21 -2.25 -44.06 -27.70
CA ARG A 21 -2.18 -42.60 -27.77
C ARG A 21 -1.01 -42.16 -26.90
N ARG A 22 0.06 -41.71 -27.52
CA ARG A 22 1.24 -41.20 -26.79
C ARG A 22 0.77 -39.98 -25.99
N ARG A 23 0.64 -40.11 -24.68
CA ARG A 23 0.23 -39.04 -23.75
C ARG A 23 1.35 -38.01 -23.50
N THR A 24 2.56 -38.34 -23.98
CA THR A 24 3.77 -37.52 -23.87
C THR A 24 3.61 -36.09 -24.42
N PRO A 25 3.07 -35.86 -25.65
CA PRO A 25 2.94 -34.49 -26.15
C PRO A 25 1.95 -33.63 -25.33
N TRP A 26 0.88 -34.25 -24.81
CA TRP A 26 -0.08 -33.56 -23.96
C TRP A 26 0.51 -33.18 -22.60
N LEU A 27 1.32 -34.06 -22.00
CA LEU A 27 2.02 -33.76 -20.73
C LEU A 27 3.03 -32.63 -20.91
N VAL A 28 3.73 -32.55 -22.04
CA VAL A 28 4.65 -31.45 -22.36
C VAL A 28 3.89 -30.12 -22.47
N VAL A 29 2.75 -30.12 -23.16
CA VAL A 29 1.92 -28.90 -23.27
C VAL A 29 1.41 -28.45 -21.90
N VAL A 30 0.91 -29.37 -21.06
CA VAL A 30 0.45 -29.04 -19.70
C VAL A 30 1.59 -28.50 -18.85
N ALA A 31 2.78 -29.13 -18.90
CA ALA A 31 3.94 -28.66 -18.16
C ALA A 31 4.36 -27.24 -18.59
N LEU A 32 4.34 -26.96 -19.89
CA LEU A 32 4.70 -25.65 -20.43
C LEU A 32 3.69 -24.56 -20.02
N LEU A 33 2.40 -24.88 -20.05
CA LEU A 33 1.34 -23.98 -19.58
C LEU A 33 1.43 -23.72 -18.06
N THR A 34 1.80 -24.75 -17.28
CA THR A 34 1.97 -24.59 -15.83
C THR A 34 3.16 -23.67 -15.50
N VAL A 35 4.29 -23.88 -16.19
CA VAL A 35 5.48 -23.03 -16.02
C VAL A 35 5.20 -21.58 -16.43
N THR A 36 4.52 -21.35 -17.54
CA THR A 36 4.15 -19.99 -17.97
C THR A 36 3.16 -19.35 -17.01
N ALA A 37 2.17 -20.10 -16.50
CA ALA A 37 1.24 -19.59 -15.48
C ALA A 37 1.94 -19.23 -14.18
N LEU A 38 2.87 -20.07 -13.69
CA LEU A 38 3.65 -19.77 -12.48
C LEU A 38 4.57 -18.56 -12.68
N ALA A 39 5.21 -18.44 -13.85
CA ALA A 39 6.06 -17.29 -14.17
C ALA A 39 5.24 -15.98 -14.25
N THR A 40 4.09 -15.99 -14.91
CA THR A 40 3.21 -14.81 -14.97
C THR A 40 2.67 -14.47 -13.61
N TRP A 41 2.26 -15.48 -12.81
CA TRP A 41 1.75 -15.25 -11.45
C TRP A 41 2.82 -14.70 -10.51
N SER A 42 4.07 -15.18 -10.60
CA SER A 42 5.18 -14.63 -9.80
C SER A 42 5.50 -13.18 -10.16
N VAL A 43 5.42 -12.80 -11.45
CA VAL A 43 5.60 -11.41 -11.89
C VAL A 43 4.44 -10.53 -11.41
N VAL A 44 3.19 -11.03 -11.44
CA VAL A 44 2.03 -10.28 -10.93
C VAL A 44 2.13 -10.08 -9.42
N LEU A 45 2.49 -11.13 -8.68
CA LEU A 45 2.66 -11.03 -7.22
C LEU A 45 3.83 -10.11 -6.83
N SER A 46 4.96 -10.15 -7.54
CA SER A 46 6.08 -9.25 -7.26
C SER A 46 5.75 -7.78 -7.56
N ARG A 47 4.89 -7.52 -8.57
CA ARG A 47 4.39 -6.17 -8.85
C ARG A 47 3.32 -5.73 -7.86
N ALA A 48 2.50 -6.64 -7.35
CA ALA A 48 1.50 -6.34 -6.33
C ALA A 48 2.12 -6.06 -4.95
N ASN A 49 3.31 -6.63 -4.68
CA ASN A 49 4.08 -6.42 -3.45
C ASN A 49 5.19 -5.36 -3.60
N GLY A 50 5.38 -4.78 -4.79
CA GLY A 50 6.28 -3.66 -5.01
C GLY A 50 5.65 -2.34 -4.53
N PRO A 51 6.45 -1.27 -4.34
CA PRO A 51 5.90 0.07 -4.09
C PRO A 51 4.89 0.36 -5.19
N SER A 52 3.64 0.56 -4.79
CA SER A 52 2.50 0.60 -5.71
C SER A 52 2.74 1.67 -6.76
N ALA A 53 2.82 1.29 -8.04
CA ALA A 53 2.84 2.25 -9.15
C ALA A 53 1.62 3.21 -9.11
N ALA A 54 0.58 2.84 -8.36
CA ALA A 54 -0.56 3.70 -8.05
C ALA A 54 -0.23 4.88 -7.12
N ALA A 55 0.90 4.83 -6.41
CA ALA A 55 1.34 5.92 -5.53
C ALA A 55 2.21 6.96 -6.28
N ALA A 56 2.78 6.62 -7.44
CA ALA A 56 3.62 7.55 -8.19
C ALA A 56 2.81 8.74 -8.73
N CYS A 57 3.24 9.94 -8.38
CA CYS A 57 2.62 11.17 -8.85
C CYS A 57 3.36 11.74 -10.05
N PRO A 58 2.66 12.45 -10.97
CA PRO A 58 3.33 13.12 -12.08
C PRO A 58 4.26 14.23 -11.56
N PRO A 59 5.30 14.60 -12.31
CA PRO A 59 6.18 15.69 -11.94
C PRO A 59 5.41 17.00 -11.82
N PRO A 60 5.91 17.98 -11.03
CA PRO A 60 5.30 19.28 -10.87
C PRO A 60 5.04 19.96 -12.21
N THR A 61 3.90 20.64 -12.32
CA THR A 61 3.55 21.44 -13.49
C THR A 61 4.06 22.89 -13.38
N ALA A 62 4.48 23.29 -12.17
CA ALA A 62 5.10 24.57 -11.87
C ALA A 62 6.20 24.39 -10.82
N GLY A 63 7.30 25.12 -10.96
CA GLY A 63 8.43 25.00 -10.03
C GLY A 63 9.17 23.68 -10.10
N THR A 64 9.92 23.39 -9.06
CA THR A 64 10.68 22.14 -8.87
C THR A 64 10.27 21.47 -7.58
N LEU A 65 10.20 20.15 -7.55
CA LEU A 65 10.03 19.40 -6.34
C LEU A 65 11.40 19.28 -5.65
N ASP A 66 11.59 20.04 -4.57
CA ASP A 66 12.82 19.98 -3.78
C ASP A 66 12.70 18.80 -2.81
N GLY A 67 13.15 17.62 -3.24
CA GLY A 67 13.11 16.43 -2.42
C GLY A 67 13.29 15.16 -3.22
N ALA A 68 13.40 14.04 -2.50
CA ALA A 68 13.51 12.71 -3.07
C ALA A 68 12.28 11.89 -2.70
N VAL A 69 11.74 11.17 -3.67
CA VAL A 69 10.72 10.13 -3.40
C VAL A 69 11.39 9.04 -2.58
N VAL A 70 10.75 8.66 -1.49
CA VAL A 70 11.24 7.63 -0.57
C VAL A 70 10.28 6.44 -0.50
N ASP A 71 10.84 5.27 -0.23
CA ASP A 71 10.03 4.06 -0.06
C ASP A 71 9.23 4.16 1.25
N PRO A 72 7.93 3.83 1.26
CA PRO A 72 7.13 3.76 2.49
C PRO A 72 7.76 2.91 3.60
N ALA A 73 8.54 1.89 3.26
CA ALA A 73 9.25 1.07 4.23
C ALA A 73 10.32 1.85 5.04
N GLU A 74 10.80 2.99 4.52
CA GLU A 74 11.73 3.83 5.28
C GLU A 74 11.09 4.46 6.53
N LEU A 75 9.77 4.69 6.50
CA LEU A 75 9.04 5.17 7.66
C LEU A 75 8.75 4.07 8.69
N ASP A 76 8.96 2.78 8.36
CA ASP A 76 8.66 1.68 9.27
C ASP A 76 9.54 1.66 10.51
N ALA A 77 10.78 2.11 10.36
CA ALA A 77 11.73 2.26 11.47
C ALA A 77 11.51 3.56 12.28
N VAL A 78 10.63 4.46 11.80
CA VAL A 78 10.37 5.74 12.46
C VAL A 78 9.26 5.58 13.47
N PRO A 79 9.46 5.96 14.75
CA PRO A 79 8.39 5.97 15.73
C PRO A 79 7.27 6.95 15.31
N PRO A 80 6.00 6.53 15.31
CA PRO A 80 4.90 7.43 15.09
C PRO A 80 4.74 8.42 16.26
N VAL A 81 4.27 9.64 15.99
CA VAL A 81 3.94 10.61 17.01
C VAL A 81 2.43 10.68 17.24
N PRO A 82 1.95 11.13 18.40
CA PRO A 82 0.53 11.37 18.64
C PRO A 82 -0.09 12.26 17.56
N PRO A 83 -1.30 11.95 17.03
CA PRO A 83 -1.98 12.79 16.05
C PRO A 83 -2.01 14.27 16.44
N ALA A 84 -2.25 14.57 17.71
CA ALA A 84 -2.33 15.93 18.24
C ALA A 84 -1.01 16.73 18.12
N THR A 85 0.12 16.07 17.89
CA THR A 85 1.43 16.71 17.65
C THR A 85 1.86 16.72 16.19
N ALA A 86 1.16 15.95 15.33
CA ALA A 86 1.46 15.85 13.91
C ALA A 86 0.81 17.02 13.15
N LYS A 87 1.58 18.05 12.87
CA LYS A 87 1.12 19.26 12.17
C LYS A 87 0.98 19.01 10.67
N VAL A 88 -0.23 19.04 10.15
CA VAL A 88 -0.53 18.75 8.74
C VAL A 88 -1.06 20.00 8.05
N ARG A 89 -0.46 20.34 6.90
CA ARG A 89 -1.00 21.32 5.96
C ARG A 89 -1.56 20.57 4.74
N VAL A 90 -2.82 20.83 4.39
CA VAL A 90 -3.47 20.18 3.25
C VAL A 90 -3.44 21.09 2.04
N LEU A 91 -2.95 20.57 0.92
CA LEU A 91 -2.83 21.28 -0.35
C LEU A 91 -3.72 20.62 -1.41
N ASN A 92 -4.42 21.41 -2.20
CA ASN A 92 -5.25 20.94 -3.31
C ASN A 92 -4.45 20.92 -4.60
N ALA A 93 -4.08 19.74 -5.08
CA ALA A 93 -3.45 19.49 -6.36
C ALA A 93 -4.38 18.79 -7.37
N GLY A 94 -5.59 18.38 -6.94
CA GLY A 94 -6.58 17.71 -7.77
C GLY A 94 -7.54 18.64 -8.50
N GLY A 95 -7.50 19.96 -8.22
CA GLY A 95 -8.34 20.96 -8.86
C GLY A 95 -9.81 20.95 -8.44
N GLN A 96 -10.25 20.00 -7.62
CA GLN A 96 -11.61 19.97 -7.11
C GLN A 96 -11.79 21.04 -6.01
N ARG A 97 -12.71 21.97 -6.25
CA ARG A 97 -12.95 23.05 -5.30
C ARG A 97 -13.42 22.55 -3.94
N GLY A 98 -12.76 23.00 -2.86
CA GLY A 98 -13.09 22.64 -1.48
C GLY A 98 -12.56 21.27 -1.03
N GLN A 99 -11.88 20.51 -1.87
CA GLN A 99 -11.33 19.19 -1.52
C GLN A 99 -10.36 19.28 -0.33
N ALA A 100 -9.40 20.20 -0.38
CA ALA A 100 -8.44 20.35 0.72
C ALA A 100 -9.11 20.74 2.05
N ASN A 101 -10.14 21.58 2.02
CA ASN A 101 -10.90 21.93 3.23
C ASN A 101 -11.63 20.71 3.82
N LEU A 102 -12.23 19.88 2.97
CA LEU A 102 -12.89 18.65 3.41
C LEU A 102 -11.88 17.68 4.04
N VAL A 103 -10.74 17.48 3.39
CA VAL A 103 -9.68 16.60 3.91
C VAL A 103 -9.10 17.12 5.22
N ALA A 104 -8.86 18.42 5.33
CA ALA A 104 -8.39 19.05 6.58
C ALA A 104 -9.39 18.84 7.73
N ALA A 105 -10.69 19.02 7.49
CA ALA A 105 -11.73 18.75 8.47
C ALA A 105 -11.75 17.26 8.90
N GLN A 106 -11.64 16.34 7.95
CA GLN A 106 -11.58 14.90 8.26
C GLN A 106 -10.33 14.52 9.06
N LEU A 107 -9.18 15.15 8.80
CA LEU A 107 -7.97 14.96 9.59
C LEU A 107 -8.12 15.55 10.99
N ALA A 108 -8.77 16.73 11.13
CA ALA A 108 -9.06 17.33 12.43
C ALA A 108 -9.97 16.43 13.29
N ASP A 109 -10.96 15.75 12.67
CA ASP A 109 -11.82 14.75 13.35
C ASP A 109 -11.02 13.54 13.87
N LEU A 110 -9.85 13.26 13.27
CA LEU A 110 -8.91 12.23 13.73
C LEU A 110 -7.84 12.78 14.70
N GLY A 111 -7.94 14.04 15.09
CA GLY A 111 -7.07 14.68 16.06
C GLY A 111 -5.79 15.30 15.49
N PHE A 112 -5.64 15.42 14.17
CA PHE A 112 -4.51 16.13 13.55
C PHE A 112 -4.75 17.63 13.55
N PRO A 113 -3.86 18.45 14.15
CA PRO A 113 -3.98 19.90 14.08
C PRO A 113 -3.61 20.42 12.70
N GLU A 114 -4.34 21.40 12.24
CA GLU A 114 -4.07 22.12 11.02
C GLU A 114 -2.82 22.99 11.19
N ALA A 115 -1.78 22.78 10.38
CA ALA A 115 -0.54 23.56 10.43
C ALA A 115 -0.70 24.95 9.78
N ALA A 116 -1.54 25.02 8.74
CA ALA A 116 -1.92 26.25 8.05
C ALA A 116 -3.25 26.02 7.31
N PRO A 117 -4.03 27.09 6.99
CA PRO A 117 -5.26 26.97 6.21
C PRO A 117 -5.04 26.22 4.89
N PRO A 118 -5.98 25.35 4.49
CA PRO A 118 -5.90 24.64 3.23
C PRO A 118 -5.84 25.59 2.02
N GLU A 119 -4.95 25.29 1.09
CA GLU A 119 -4.73 26.13 -0.11
C GLU A 119 -4.50 25.28 -1.36
N ASN A 120 -4.38 25.90 -2.53
CA ASN A 120 -3.99 25.19 -3.75
C ASN A 120 -2.49 24.87 -3.70
N ASP A 121 -2.12 23.69 -4.24
CA ASP A 121 -0.72 23.29 -4.32
C ASP A 121 0.03 24.19 -5.32
N PRO A 122 1.05 24.96 -4.89
CA PRO A 122 1.82 25.81 -5.78
C PRO A 122 2.59 25.04 -6.86
N LEU A 123 2.89 23.76 -6.64
CA LEU A 123 3.53 22.88 -7.63
C LEU A 123 2.56 22.34 -8.69
N HIS A 124 1.26 22.36 -8.38
CA HIS A 124 0.19 21.90 -9.28
C HIS A 124 -0.96 22.93 -9.35
N PRO A 125 -0.69 24.18 -9.75
CA PRO A 125 -1.67 25.28 -9.68
C PRO A 125 -2.91 25.05 -10.57
N ALA A 126 -2.78 24.26 -11.63
CA ALA A 126 -3.90 23.88 -12.50
C ALA A 126 -4.74 22.72 -11.96
N GLY A 127 -4.35 22.11 -10.82
CA GLY A 127 -5.07 21.00 -10.24
C GLY A 127 -4.99 19.71 -11.06
N ALA A 128 -3.85 19.42 -11.66
CA ALA A 128 -3.66 18.31 -12.60
C ALA A 128 -2.79 17.17 -12.05
N MET A 129 -2.66 17.03 -10.74
CA MET A 129 -1.88 15.94 -10.16
C MET A 129 -2.69 14.63 -10.22
N GLU A 130 -2.41 13.81 -11.25
CA GLU A 130 -3.12 12.57 -11.54
C GLU A 130 -2.58 11.38 -10.70
N CYS A 131 -2.69 11.48 -9.39
CA CYS A 131 -2.40 10.40 -8.42
C CYS A 131 -3.33 10.55 -7.23
N VAL A 132 -3.19 9.67 -6.22
CA VAL A 132 -3.93 9.79 -4.97
C VAL A 132 -3.50 11.05 -4.23
N GLY A 133 -2.20 11.22 -4.02
CA GLY A 133 -1.65 12.38 -3.32
C GLY A 133 -0.15 12.21 -3.06
N GLN A 134 0.45 13.30 -2.62
CA GLN A 134 1.87 13.35 -2.27
C GLN A 134 2.02 13.92 -0.85
N MET A 135 2.80 13.25 -0.04
CA MET A 135 3.14 13.66 1.33
C MET A 135 4.58 14.17 1.35
N ARG A 136 4.76 15.45 1.65
CA ARG A 136 6.09 16.10 1.67
C ARG A 136 6.46 16.43 3.10
N PHE A 137 7.65 16.02 3.54
CA PHE A 137 8.12 16.21 4.92
C PHE A 137 9.63 16.31 5.00
N GLY A 138 10.12 17.06 5.97
CA GLY A 138 11.55 17.12 6.31
C GLY A 138 11.95 16.09 7.37
N PRO A 139 13.24 16.06 7.74
CA PRO A 139 13.74 15.17 8.78
C PRO A 139 13.01 15.29 10.12
N ALA A 140 12.61 16.50 10.50
CA ALA A 140 11.88 16.74 11.75
C ALA A 140 10.41 16.25 11.70
N GLY A 141 9.81 16.18 10.51
CA GLY A 141 8.42 15.76 10.29
C GLY A 141 8.24 14.25 10.07
N GLN A 142 9.29 13.43 10.14
CA GLN A 142 9.19 11.99 9.83
C GLN A 142 8.20 11.24 10.72
N GLY A 143 8.18 11.55 12.02
CA GLY A 143 7.23 10.95 12.96
C GLY A 143 5.78 11.30 12.63
N ALA A 144 5.52 12.55 12.27
CA ALA A 144 4.20 13.03 11.83
C ALA A 144 3.81 12.38 10.49
N ALA A 145 4.72 12.30 9.52
CA ALA A 145 4.51 11.60 8.26
C ALA A 145 4.21 10.11 8.48
N ARG A 146 4.90 9.46 9.43
CA ARG A 146 4.62 8.06 9.83
C ARG A 146 3.19 7.88 10.34
N THR A 147 2.73 8.76 11.23
CA THR A 147 1.36 8.70 11.76
C THR A 147 0.34 8.99 10.67
N LEU A 148 0.57 10.00 9.84
CA LEU A 148 -0.32 10.36 8.74
C LEU A 148 -0.40 9.27 7.67
N ALA A 149 0.70 8.56 7.40
CA ALA A 149 0.73 7.44 6.45
C ALA A 149 -0.16 6.25 6.86
N LEU A 150 -0.54 6.13 8.13
CA LEU A 150 -1.54 5.14 8.57
C LEU A 150 -2.95 5.52 8.09
N VAL A 151 -3.21 6.80 7.94
CA VAL A 151 -4.52 7.35 7.59
C VAL A 151 -4.69 7.51 6.08
N VAL A 152 -3.62 7.88 5.40
CA VAL A 152 -3.56 8.10 3.93
C VAL A 152 -2.39 7.34 3.31
N PRO A 153 -2.40 6.01 3.34
CA PRO A 153 -1.24 5.17 3.02
C PRO A 153 -0.88 5.12 1.53
N CYS A 154 -1.81 5.46 0.63
CA CYS A 154 -1.60 5.40 -0.82
C CYS A 154 -0.99 6.68 -1.41
N THR A 155 -0.43 7.54 -0.56
CA THR A 155 0.25 8.75 -1.01
C THR A 155 1.73 8.48 -1.31
N GLU A 156 2.26 9.18 -2.33
CA GLU A 156 3.69 9.19 -2.59
C GLU A 156 4.42 9.96 -1.49
N LEU A 157 5.49 9.40 -0.98
CA LEU A 157 6.28 10.01 0.09
C LEU A 157 7.47 10.77 -0.51
N VAL A 158 7.61 12.04 -0.15
CA VAL A 158 8.72 12.88 -0.58
C VAL A 158 9.41 13.47 0.62
N ARG A 159 10.70 13.17 0.78
CA ARG A 159 11.54 13.79 1.80
C ARG A 159 12.22 15.01 1.21
N ASP A 160 11.93 16.18 1.76
CA ASP A 160 12.54 17.45 1.38
C ASP A 160 13.53 17.96 2.43
N ALA A 161 14.12 19.14 2.18
CA ALA A 161 15.13 19.74 3.03
C ALA A 161 14.56 20.70 4.09
N ARG A 162 13.22 20.74 4.29
CA ARG A 162 12.63 21.61 5.34
C ARG A 162 13.14 21.21 6.72
N THR A 163 13.28 22.19 7.60
CA THR A 163 13.78 21.99 8.97
C THR A 163 12.67 21.96 10.01
N ASP A 164 11.47 22.40 9.66
CA ASP A 164 10.31 22.34 10.53
C ASP A 164 9.68 20.94 10.56
N ASP A 165 8.76 20.72 11.50
CA ASP A 165 8.09 19.45 11.75
C ASP A 165 6.74 19.30 11.00
N THR A 166 6.45 20.21 10.06
CA THR A 166 5.20 20.17 9.31
C THR A 166 5.25 19.12 8.19
N VAL A 167 4.07 18.55 7.91
CA VAL A 167 3.85 17.63 6.79
C VAL A 167 2.86 18.26 5.84
N ASP A 168 3.22 18.39 4.57
CA ASP A 168 2.29 18.80 3.52
C ASP A 168 1.64 17.58 2.90
N LEU A 169 0.31 17.52 2.96
CA LEU A 169 -0.49 16.55 2.25
C LEU A 169 -1.10 17.18 1.00
N SER A 170 -0.51 16.96 -0.15
CA SER A 170 -1.04 17.40 -1.43
C SER A 170 -1.99 16.35 -1.99
N VAL A 171 -3.28 16.69 -2.09
CA VAL A 171 -4.33 15.76 -2.55
C VAL A 171 -4.53 15.87 -4.06
N GLY A 172 -4.40 14.74 -4.75
CA GLY A 172 -4.53 14.64 -6.21
C GLY A 172 -5.95 14.29 -6.67
N THR A 173 -6.11 14.10 -7.98
CA THR A 173 -7.40 13.76 -8.60
C THR A 173 -7.91 12.38 -8.19
N GLY A 174 -7.02 11.46 -7.81
CA GLY A 174 -7.35 10.13 -7.32
C GLY A 174 -7.73 10.07 -5.84
N PHE A 175 -7.57 11.17 -5.11
CA PHE A 175 -7.94 11.23 -3.70
C PHE A 175 -9.46 11.22 -3.53
N ARG A 176 -9.97 10.39 -2.62
CA ARG A 176 -11.40 10.27 -2.38
C ARG A 176 -11.79 10.94 -1.05
N ASP A 177 -11.46 10.29 0.05
CA ASP A 177 -11.82 10.72 1.40
C ASP A 177 -10.85 10.13 2.42
N VAL A 178 -10.86 10.67 3.65
CA VAL A 178 -10.13 10.15 4.78
C VAL A 178 -11.10 9.30 5.61
N ASN A 179 -11.10 8.01 5.38
CA ASN A 179 -11.96 7.08 6.11
C ASN A 179 -11.16 5.84 6.56
N PRO A 180 -10.28 6.00 7.56
CA PRO A 180 -9.45 4.91 8.02
C PRO A 180 -10.28 3.78 8.65
N PRO A 181 -9.92 2.51 8.42
CA PRO A 181 -10.57 1.37 9.04
C PRO A 181 -10.41 1.40 10.57
N ARG A 182 -11.23 0.61 11.28
CA ARG A 182 -11.20 0.57 12.76
C ARG A 182 -9.83 0.23 13.34
N ALA A 183 -9.08 -0.66 12.66
CA ALA A 183 -7.72 -1.00 13.09
C ALA A 183 -6.81 0.22 13.14
N VAL A 184 -6.88 1.10 12.13
CA VAL A 184 -6.10 2.35 12.10
C VAL A 184 -6.55 3.31 13.19
N ARG A 185 -7.85 3.47 13.42
CA ARG A 185 -8.36 4.33 14.51
C ARG A 185 -7.88 3.85 15.86
N ASN A 186 -7.94 2.54 16.13
CA ASN A 186 -7.40 1.95 17.34
C ASN A 186 -5.89 2.20 17.48
N ALA A 187 -5.12 2.14 16.38
CA ALA A 187 -3.70 2.46 16.40
C ALA A 187 -3.46 3.94 16.74
N LEU A 188 -4.24 4.86 16.16
CA LEU A 188 -4.15 6.28 16.48
C LEU A 188 -4.48 6.56 17.95
N ASP A 189 -5.49 5.90 18.50
CA ASP A 189 -5.85 6.00 19.92
C ASP A 189 -4.71 5.50 20.83
N GLN A 190 -4.07 4.38 20.49
CA GLN A 190 -2.90 3.87 21.22
C GLN A 190 -1.72 4.84 21.14
N ILE A 191 -1.42 5.37 19.95
CA ILE A 191 -0.37 6.37 19.77
C ILE A 191 -0.68 7.63 20.56
N GLY A 192 -1.94 8.08 20.55
CA GLY A 192 -2.40 9.31 21.24
C GLY A 192 -2.36 9.19 22.76
N THR A 193 -2.66 8.01 23.32
CA THR A 193 -2.66 7.79 24.77
C THR A 193 -1.31 7.39 25.34
N GLY A 194 -0.30 7.18 24.49
CA GLY A 194 1.00 6.64 24.89
C GLY A 194 0.93 5.18 25.38
N SER A 195 -0.21 4.49 25.19
CA SER A 195 -0.47 3.12 25.64
C SER A 195 -0.02 2.07 24.62
N GLY A 196 1.09 2.31 23.92
CA GLY A 196 1.66 1.36 22.99
C GLY A 196 2.45 0.28 23.72
N GLY A 197 1.81 -0.86 23.98
CA GLY A 197 2.46 -2.13 24.34
C GLY A 197 2.79 -2.31 25.81
N ASP A 198 2.14 -3.35 26.37
CA ASP A 198 2.46 -4.11 27.57
C ASP A 198 2.08 -3.52 28.93
N GLY A 199 1.00 -4.13 29.45
CA GLY A 199 0.71 -4.18 30.86
C GLY A 199 1.91 -4.52 31.75
N SER A 200 2.72 -3.55 32.07
CA SER A 200 3.48 -3.52 33.30
C SER A 200 3.11 -2.23 34.05
N ALA A 201 2.00 -2.34 34.78
CA ALA A 201 1.55 -1.34 35.72
C ALA A 201 2.44 -1.26 36.97
N ASN A 202 3.78 -1.33 36.83
CA ASN A 202 4.75 -1.24 37.91
C ASN A 202 6.00 -0.46 37.43
N ALA A 203 5.80 0.73 36.84
CA ALA A 203 6.87 1.70 36.72
C ALA A 203 6.92 2.52 38.00
N ASP A 204 7.98 2.32 38.80
CA ASP A 204 8.26 3.14 39.98
C ASP A 204 8.56 4.58 39.51
N PRO A 205 7.83 5.61 40.00
CA PRO A 205 7.98 6.99 39.55
C PRO A 205 9.32 7.64 39.92
N ALA A 206 10.27 6.90 40.44
CA ALA A 206 11.53 7.42 40.98
C ALA A 206 12.79 7.08 40.16
N ASP A 207 12.68 6.45 38.96
CA ASP A 207 13.87 6.13 38.18
C ASP A 207 14.10 7.14 37.03
N PRO A 208 15.11 8.07 37.16
CA PRO A 208 15.43 9.05 36.12
C PRO A 208 16.09 8.45 34.86
N ALA A 209 16.29 7.12 34.78
CA ALA A 209 16.84 6.44 33.62
C ALA A 209 15.75 5.93 32.63
N SER A 210 14.47 6.07 32.95
CA SER A 210 13.37 5.79 32.02
C SER A 210 13.27 6.91 30.98
N GLY A 211 14.23 6.96 30.06
CA GLY A 211 14.06 7.72 28.84
C GLY A 211 12.74 7.34 28.19
N THR A 212 11.93 8.35 27.92
CA THR A 212 10.59 8.25 27.29
C THR A 212 10.74 7.48 25.96
N ALA A 213 10.65 6.15 26.03
CA ALA A 213 10.57 5.34 24.81
C ALA A 213 9.26 5.78 24.11
N ALA A 214 9.38 6.17 22.85
CA ALA A 214 8.24 6.47 22.02
C ALA A 214 7.27 5.26 22.07
N PRO A 215 5.94 5.50 22.12
CA PRO A 215 4.96 4.43 22.25
C PRO A 215 5.15 3.41 21.12
N ALA A 216 5.51 2.19 21.50
CA ALA A 216 5.65 1.09 20.55
C ALA A 216 4.22 0.63 20.19
N VAL A 217 3.73 1.03 19.03
CA VAL A 217 2.47 0.51 18.49
C VAL A 217 2.66 -0.96 18.13
N ASP A 218 1.67 -1.79 18.45
CA ASP A 218 1.70 -3.21 18.09
C ASP A 218 1.95 -3.38 16.58
N PRO A 219 3.03 -4.06 16.17
CA PRO A 219 3.35 -4.27 14.75
C PRO A 219 2.20 -4.89 13.95
N THR A 220 1.40 -5.76 14.57
CA THR A 220 0.27 -6.43 13.91
C THR A 220 -0.86 -5.45 13.58
N VAL A 221 -1.05 -4.41 14.39
CA VAL A 221 -2.01 -3.33 14.14
C VAL A 221 -1.53 -2.48 12.96
N LEU A 222 -0.22 -2.18 12.89
CA LEU A 222 0.35 -1.43 11.77
C LEU A 222 0.28 -2.22 10.46
N GLU A 223 0.54 -3.52 10.48
CA GLU A 223 0.41 -4.39 9.30
C GLU A 223 -1.04 -4.50 8.83
N SER A 224 -1.99 -4.68 9.76
CA SER A 224 -3.42 -4.72 9.43
C SER A 224 -3.93 -3.40 8.86
N ALA A 225 -3.41 -2.28 9.36
CA ALA A 225 -3.71 -0.95 8.84
C ALA A 225 -3.23 -0.77 7.39
N ARG A 226 -2.02 -1.26 7.07
CA ARG A 226 -1.47 -1.23 5.71
C ARG A 226 -2.24 -2.12 4.74
N ALA A 227 -2.54 -3.36 5.14
CA ALA A 227 -3.22 -4.32 4.29
C ALA A 227 -4.64 -3.89 3.91
N ALA A 228 -5.26 -3.02 4.70
CA ALA A 228 -6.63 -2.54 4.48
C ALA A 228 -6.71 -1.29 3.59
N ALA A 229 -5.59 -0.68 3.22
CA ALA A 229 -5.59 0.73 2.86
C ALA A 229 -5.32 1.05 1.38
N CYS A 230 -4.68 0.16 0.63
CA CYS A 230 -4.40 0.26 -0.79
C CYS A 230 -4.79 -1.02 -1.55
#